data_c29dfd5b62cbd85d980e22050371850a
#
_entry.id   c29dfd5b62cbd85d980e22050371850a
#
_cell.length_a   1.000
_cell.length_b   1.000
_cell.length_c   1.000
_cell.angle_alpha   90.00
_cell.angle_beta   90.00
_cell.angle_gamma   90.00
#
_symmetry.space_group_name_H-M   'P 1'
#
loop_
_entity.id
_entity.type
_entity.pdbx_description
1 polymer ?
#
loop_
_entity_poly.entity_id
_entity_poly.type
_entity_poly.pdbx_seq_one_letter_code
_entity_poly.pdbx_strand_id
1 'polypeptide(L)'
;VRLGALHEGIARERAAGSADTEVAFAAEPWKHVHTALGRWIDGVASAGVLSALVATEGGLDALRAPITERPYRKESVSCPDDAKAAAMDALEDALPATLPEGDVNTDYGVRVDRPDGSWVLVRPSGTEPYVRIYAEADDVDALVATARDVVGAAVEDATN
;
A
#
# COMPACT_ATOMS: atom_id res chain seq x y z
N VAL A 1 -5.58 1.73 -2.91
CA VAL A 1 -6.12 0.92 -4.03
C VAL A 1 -5.34 -0.39 -4.09
N ARG A 2 -6.02 -1.56 -4.18
CA ARG A 2 -5.35 -2.84 -4.32
C ARG A 2 -4.68 -2.98 -5.68
N LEU A 3 -3.65 -3.83 -5.78
CA LEU A 3 -3.02 -4.18 -7.05
C LEU A 3 -4.07 -4.69 -8.05
N GLY A 4 -4.04 -4.15 -9.27
CA GLY A 4 -4.99 -4.45 -10.33
C GLY A 4 -6.24 -3.57 -10.35
N ALA A 5 -6.39 -2.63 -9.41
CA ALA A 5 -7.57 -1.78 -9.27
C ALA A 5 -7.34 -0.31 -9.66
N LEU A 6 -6.36 -0.01 -10.53
CA LEU A 6 -6.04 1.36 -10.95
C LEU A 6 -7.25 2.10 -11.53
N HIS A 7 -8.05 1.43 -12.35
CA HIS A 7 -9.24 2.06 -12.95
C HIS A 7 -10.33 2.36 -11.93
N GLU A 8 -10.51 1.48 -10.94
CA GLU A 8 -11.42 1.69 -9.81
C GLU A 8 -10.95 2.88 -8.96
N GLY A 9 -9.64 2.97 -8.70
CA GLY A 9 -9.02 4.10 -7.99
C GLY A 9 -9.23 5.42 -8.72
N ILE A 10 -8.98 5.47 -10.02
CA ILE A 10 -9.21 6.66 -10.85
C ILE A 10 -10.70 7.08 -10.79
N ALA A 11 -11.62 6.12 -10.90
CA ALA A 11 -13.04 6.40 -10.85
C ALA A 11 -13.47 6.93 -9.47
N ARG A 12 -12.94 6.35 -8.39
CA ARG A 12 -13.22 6.79 -7.02
C ARG A 12 -12.73 8.22 -6.76
N GLU A 13 -11.50 8.54 -7.14
CA GLU A 13 -10.94 9.89 -6.96
C GLU A 13 -11.73 10.94 -7.74
N ARG A 14 -12.15 10.63 -8.96
CA ARG A 14 -13.03 11.52 -9.73
C ARG A 14 -14.39 11.71 -9.10
N ALA A 15 -14.97 10.66 -8.53
CA ALA A 15 -16.28 10.73 -7.88
C ALA A 15 -16.23 11.47 -6.53
N ALA A 16 -15.11 11.39 -5.80
CA ALA A 16 -14.92 12.07 -4.52
C ALA A 16 -14.57 13.56 -4.68
N GLY A 17 -14.04 13.95 -5.84
CA GLY A 17 -13.66 15.32 -6.13
C GLY A 17 -14.81 16.20 -6.64
N SER A 18 -14.47 17.45 -6.98
CA SER A 18 -15.40 18.37 -7.65
C SER A 18 -15.59 18.00 -9.13
N ALA A 19 -16.53 18.67 -9.82
CA ALA A 19 -16.78 18.45 -11.25
C ALA A 19 -15.53 18.68 -12.12
N ASP A 20 -14.59 19.49 -11.65
CA ASP A 20 -13.33 19.83 -12.34
C ASP A 20 -12.13 18.97 -11.87
N THR A 21 -12.36 17.95 -11.04
CA THR A 21 -11.28 17.08 -10.56
C THR A 21 -10.79 16.17 -11.68
N GLU A 22 -9.53 16.31 -12.05
CA GLU A 22 -8.86 15.44 -13.00
C GLU A 22 -7.78 14.60 -12.30
N VAL A 23 -7.76 13.31 -12.61
CA VAL A 23 -6.64 12.44 -12.24
C VAL A 23 -5.63 12.50 -13.36
N ALA A 24 -4.50 13.14 -13.15
CA ALA A 24 -3.45 13.29 -14.15
C ALA A 24 -2.67 11.98 -14.37
N PHE A 25 -2.45 11.23 -13.30
CA PHE A 25 -1.62 10.02 -13.33
C PHE A 25 -2.09 9.01 -12.28
N ALA A 26 -2.00 7.73 -12.63
CA ALA A 26 -2.20 6.64 -11.68
C ALA A 26 -1.16 5.54 -11.92
N ALA A 27 -0.62 4.97 -10.83
CA ALA A 27 0.45 4.00 -10.92
C ALA A 27 0.29 2.83 -9.93
N GLU A 28 0.78 1.68 -10.36
CA GLU A 28 1.21 0.53 -9.59
C GLU A 28 2.67 0.24 -9.92
N PRO A 29 3.39 -0.63 -9.20
CA PRO A 29 4.82 -0.82 -9.42
C PRO A 29 5.29 -1.01 -10.86
N TRP A 30 4.45 -1.59 -11.73
CA TRP A 30 4.77 -1.82 -13.15
C TRP A 30 3.60 -1.52 -14.09
N LYS A 31 2.64 -0.74 -13.64
CA LYS A 31 1.49 -0.32 -14.45
C LYS A 31 1.27 1.16 -14.26
N HIS A 32 1.29 1.90 -15.33
CA HIS A 32 1.11 3.34 -15.31
C HIS A 32 0.00 3.74 -16.28
N VAL A 33 -0.86 4.64 -15.87
CA VAL A 33 -1.91 5.25 -16.68
C VAL A 33 -1.70 6.76 -16.68
N HIS A 34 -1.38 7.30 -17.85
CA HIS A 34 -1.30 8.73 -18.11
C HIS A 34 -2.64 9.18 -18.71
N THR A 35 -3.53 9.66 -17.89
CA THR A 35 -4.93 9.91 -18.30
C THR A 35 -5.09 10.93 -19.42
N ALA A 36 -4.13 11.84 -19.55
CA ALA A 36 -4.07 12.80 -20.66
C ALA A 36 -3.76 12.13 -22.01
N LEU A 37 -3.06 10.99 -22.03
CA LEU A 37 -2.73 10.24 -23.22
C LEU A 37 -3.79 9.16 -23.52
N GLY A 38 -4.37 8.56 -22.50
CA GLY A 38 -5.39 7.53 -22.61
C GLY A 38 -5.74 6.85 -21.30
N ARG A 39 -6.72 5.94 -21.36
CA ARG A 39 -7.21 5.21 -20.20
C ARG A 39 -6.67 3.78 -20.10
N TRP A 40 -5.52 3.53 -20.68
CA TRP A 40 -4.87 2.22 -20.69
C TRP A 40 -3.48 2.28 -20.07
N ILE A 41 -2.95 1.12 -19.74
CA ILE A 41 -1.59 0.96 -19.23
C ILE A 41 -0.64 1.01 -20.42
N ASP A 42 0.31 1.93 -20.41
CA ASP A 42 1.25 2.15 -21.50
C ASP A 42 2.67 2.41 -20.97
N GLY A 43 3.51 1.38 -21.05
CA GLY A 43 4.91 1.47 -20.63
C GLY A 43 5.77 2.30 -21.60
N VAL A 44 5.41 2.34 -22.88
CA VAL A 44 6.14 3.16 -23.87
C VAL A 44 5.88 4.64 -23.65
N ALA A 45 4.60 5.00 -23.43
CA ALA A 45 4.24 6.36 -23.04
C ALA A 45 4.93 6.78 -21.75
N SER A 46 4.97 5.90 -20.73
CA SER A 46 5.68 6.15 -19.47
C SER A 46 7.18 6.39 -19.67
N ALA A 47 7.82 5.61 -20.51
CA ALA A 47 9.24 5.79 -20.85
C ALA A 47 9.48 7.13 -21.57
N GLY A 48 8.60 7.51 -22.49
CA GLY A 48 8.66 8.82 -23.17
C GLY A 48 8.51 9.99 -22.20
N VAL A 49 7.50 9.94 -21.31
CA VAL A 49 7.28 10.97 -20.30
C VAL A 49 8.48 11.08 -19.34
N LEU A 50 8.98 9.94 -18.85
CA LEU A 50 10.16 9.94 -17.96
C LEU A 50 11.40 10.50 -18.68
N SER A 51 11.63 10.14 -19.93
CA SER A 51 12.76 10.66 -20.70
C SER A 51 12.68 12.17 -20.89
N ALA A 52 11.48 12.71 -21.13
CA ALA A 52 11.27 14.15 -21.21
C ALA A 52 11.53 14.84 -19.87
N LEU A 53 11.04 14.28 -18.76
CA LEU A 53 11.29 14.82 -17.42
C LEU A 53 12.78 14.82 -17.07
N VAL A 54 13.49 13.72 -17.34
CA VAL A 54 14.94 13.62 -17.13
C VAL A 54 15.69 14.69 -17.91
N ALA A 55 15.31 14.91 -19.18
CA ALA A 55 15.94 15.94 -20.00
C ALA A 55 15.67 17.36 -19.52
N THR A 56 14.46 17.61 -18.98
CA THR A 56 14.07 18.92 -18.46
C THR A 56 14.74 19.23 -17.13
N GLU A 57 14.80 18.25 -16.22
CA GLU A 57 15.29 18.42 -14.84
C GLU A 57 16.82 18.23 -14.73
N GLY A 58 17.49 17.79 -15.79
CA GLY A 58 18.94 17.62 -15.81
C GLY A 58 19.45 16.28 -15.28
N GLY A 59 18.56 15.30 -15.07
CA GLY A 59 18.93 13.93 -14.71
C GLY A 59 17.99 13.25 -13.73
N LEU A 60 18.18 11.93 -13.55
CA LEU A 60 17.37 11.14 -12.59
C LEU A 60 17.60 11.57 -11.15
N ASP A 61 18.81 11.94 -10.79
CA ASP A 61 19.13 12.38 -9.42
C ASP A 61 18.39 13.67 -9.07
N ALA A 62 18.26 14.61 -10.02
CA ALA A 62 17.48 15.83 -9.84
C ALA A 62 15.99 15.52 -9.66
N LEU A 63 15.43 14.56 -10.42
CA LEU A 63 14.05 14.12 -10.26
C LEU A 63 13.79 13.43 -8.92
N ARG A 64 14.77 12.70 -8.39
CA ARG A 64 14.66 12.00 -7.09
C ARG A 64 14.88 12.92 -5.89
N ALA A 65 15.65 14.00 -6.05
CA ALA A 65 16.05 14.87 -4.94
C ALA A 65 14.89 15.35 -4.05
N PRO A 66 13.69 15.70 -4.57
CA PRO A 66 12.56 16.09 -3.72
C PRO A 66 11.80 14.93 -3.08
N ILE A 67 12.14 13.66 -3.41
CA ILE A 67 11.44 12.48 -2.93
C ILE A 67 12.14 11.99 -1.65
N THR A 68 11.45 12.09 -0.53
CA THR A 68 11.92 11.50 0.73
C THR A 68 11.50 10.04 0.77
N GLU A 69 12.48 9.14 0.70
CA GLU A 69 12.25 7.71 0.87
C GLU A 69 12.42 7.33 2.35
N ARG A 70 11.48 6.56 2.89
CA ARG A 70 11.58 5.96 4.22
C ARG A 70 11.88 4.46 4.10
N PRO A 71 12.55 3.85 5.07
CA PRO A 71 12.73 2.40 5.10
C PRO A 71 11.39 1.67 5.00
N TYR A 72 11.33 0.71 4.08
CA TYR A 72 10.16 -0.12 3.79
C TYR A 72 10.47 -1.59 4.02
N ARG A 73 9.50 -2.33 4.58
CA ARG A 73 9.58 -3.78 4.75
C ARG A 73 8.30 -4.45 4.29
N LYS A 74 8.48 -5.66 3.80
CA LYS A 74 7.40 -6.58 3.49
C LYS A 74 7.73 -7.93 4.10
N GLU A 75 6.85 -8.45 4.94
CA GLU A 75 6.97 -9.77 5.53
C GLU A 75 5.72 -10.61 5.27
N SER A 76 5.86 -11.91 5.50
CA SER A 76 4.75 -12.87 5.38
C SER A 76 4.74 -13.79 6.58
N VAL A 77 3.58 -13.93 7.20
CA VAL A 77 3.32 -14.87 8.29
C VAL A 77 2.48 -16.00 7.73
N SER A 78 2.92 -17.24 7.95
CA SER A 78 2.16 -18.42 7.50
C SER A 78 0.78 -18.44 8.15
N CYS A 79 -0.27 -18.60 7.34
CA CYS A 79 -1.64 -18.66 7.78
C CYS A 79 -2.43 -19.56 6.83
N PRO A 80 -3.01 -20.67 7.29
CA PRO A 80 -3.86 -21.53 6.50
C PRO A 80 -5.01 -20.72 5.86
N ASP A 81 -5.45 -21.11 4.67
CA ASP A 81 -6.45 -20.35 3.92
C ASP A 81 -7.79 -20.26 4.65
N ASP A 82 -8.17 -21.32 5.37
CA ASP A 82 -9.39 -21.41 6.19
C ASP A 82 -9.33 -20.56 7.47
N ALA A 83 -8.15 -20.29 8.00
CA ALA A 83 -7.94 -19.44 9.18
C ALA A 83 -7.85 -17.95 8.85
N LYS A 84 -7.61 -17.56 7.58
CA LYS A 84 -7.38 -16.17 7.20
C LYS A 84 -8.51 -15.21 7.57
N ALA A 85 -9.77 -15.63 7.39
CA ALA A 85 -10.90 -14.78 7.69
C ALA A 85 -10.95 -14.46 9.19
N ALA A 86 -10.89 -15.47 10.05
CA ALA A 86 -10.92 -15.29 11.49
C ALA A 86 -9.71 -14.50 12.01
N ALA A 87 -8.51 -14.76 11.47
CA ALA A 87 -7.32 -13.99 11.81
C ALA A 87 -7.45 -12.51 11.42
N MET A 88 -8.00 -12.20 10.24
CA MET A 88 -8.20 -10.83 9.80
C MET A 88 -9.27 -10.11 10.62
N ASP A 89 -10.37 -10.78 10.99
CA ASP A 89 -11.40 -10.22 11.86
C ASP A 89 -10.81 -9.84 13.24
N ALA A 90 -9.98 -10.70 13.83
CA ALA A 90 -9.30 -10.41 15.09
C ALA A 90 -8.30 -9.23 14.96
N LEU A 91 -7.65 -9.10 13.81
CA LEU A 91 -6.68 -8.04 13.55
C LEU A 91 -7.32 -6.65 13.40
N GLU A 92 -8.60 -6.55 13.03
CA GLU A 92 -9.29 -5.25 12.95
C GLU A 92 -9.30 -4.50 14.28
N ASP A 93 -9.36 -5.23 15.40
CA ASP A 93 -9.28 -4.66 16.74
C ASP A 93 -7.85 -4.69 17.31
N ALA A 94 -7.13 -5.80 17.14
CA ALA A 94 -5.85 -6.02 17.82
C ALA A 94 -4.72 -5.12 17.29
N LEU A 95 -4.66 -4.90 15.98
CA LEU A 95 -3.59 -4.10 15.39
C LEU A 95 -3.71 -2.62 15.75
N PRO A 96 -4.90 -1.98 15.64
CA PRO A 96 -5.08 -0.60 16.13
C PRO A 96 -4.86 -0.45 17.62
N ALA A 97 -5.26 -1.41 18.44
CA ALA A 97 -5.06 -1.37 19.89
C ALA A 97 -3.56 -1.37 20.26
N THR A 98 -2.73 -2.05 19.46
CA THR A 98 -1.28 -2.09 19.65
C THR A 98 -0.58 -0.85 19.12
N LEU A 99 -1.17 -0.18 18.13
CA LEU A 99 -0.65 1.03 17.50
C LEU A 99 -1.62 2.20 17.70
N PRO A 100 -1.78 2.69 18.95
CA PRO A 100 -2.72 3.75 19.27
C PRO A 100 -2.36 5.05 18.55
N GLU A 101 -3.33 5.94 18.41
CA GLU A 101 -3.23 7.26 17.75
C GLU A 101 -3.11 7.20 16.21
N GLY A 102 -3.26 6.03 15.57
CA GLY A 102 -3.27 5.90 14.12
C GLY A 102 -4.68 5.94 13.53
N ASP A 103 -4.78 6.50 12.33
CA ASP A 103 -5.99 6.41 11.51
C ASP A 103 -6.10 5.00 10.91
N VAL A 104 -7.25 4.36 11.09
CA VAL A 104 -7.49 2.97 10.67
C VAL A 104 -8.31 2.93 9.38
N ASN A 105 -7.86 2.13 8.41
CA ASN A 105 -8.60 1.84 7.19
C ASN A 105 -8.64 0.32 6.94
N THR A 106 -9.85 -0.23 6.74
CA THR A 106 -10.07 -1.67 6.53
C THR A 106 -10.53 -2.04 5.12
N ASP A 107 -10.48 -1.11 4.15
CA ASP A 107 -10.93 -1.35 2.77
C ASP A 107 -10.24 -2.54 2.08
N TYR A 108 -8.94 -2.76 2.38
CA TYR A 108 -8.10 -3.75 1.71
C TYR A 108 -7.20 -4.54 2.66
N GLY A 109 -7.65 -4.78 3.86
CA GLY A 109 -6.92 -5.33 4.99
C GLY A 109 -6.91 -4.32 6.11
N VAL A 110 -6.15 -4.54 7.16
CA VAL A 110 -6.05 -3.61 8.28
C VAL A 110 -4.84 -2.70 8.08
N ARG A 111 -5.09 -1.43 7.82
CA ARG A 111 -4.07 -0.40 7.67
C ARG A 111 -4.17 0.58 8.84
N VAL A 112 -3.02 0.92 9.42
CA VAL A 112 -2.89 1.94 10.44
C VAL A 112 -1.88 2.98 9.95
N ASP A 113 -2.33 4.21 9.74
CA ASP A 113 -1.50 5.36 9.39
C ASP A 113 -1.23 6.19 10.65
N ARG A 114 0.02 6.35 11.05
CA ARG A 114 0.42 7.02 12.29
C ARG A 114 0.67 8.52 12.07
N PRO A 115 0.56 9.36 13.12
CA PRO A 115 0.76 10.81 13.02
C PRO A 115 2.15 11.22 12.53
N ASP A 116 3.17 10.39 12.75
CA ASP A 116 4.54 10.60 12.28
C ASP A 116 4.74 10.28 10.79
N GLY A 117 3.65 9.88 10.10
CA GLY A 117 3.63 9.48 8.70
C GLY A 117 4.12 8.04 8.47
N SER A 118 4.50 7.28 9.52
CA SER A 118 4.73 5.84 9.38
C SER A 118 3.40 5.11 9.22
N TRP A 119 3.45 3.93 8.62
CA TRP A 119 2.25 3.13 8.43
C TRP A 119 2.54 1.64 8.41
N VAL A 120 1.54 0.86 8.76
CA VAL A 120 1.53 -0.60 8.57
C VAL A 120 0.23 -1.02 7.88
N LEU A 121 0.33 -1.99 6.99
CA LEU A 121 -0.80 -2.65 6.34
C LEU A 121 -0.65 -4.16 6.51
N VAL A 122 -1.66 -4.78 7.08
CA VAL A 122 -1.78 -6.23 7.19
C VAL A 122 -2.91 -6.70 6.30
N ARG A 123 -2.65 -7.69 5.43
CA ARG A 123 -3.68 -8.23 4.55
C ARG A 123 -3.43 -9.69 4.17
N PRO A 124 -4.49 -10.47 3.90
CA PRO A 124 -4.34 -11.84 3.45
C PRO A 124 -3.76 -11.90 2.04
N SER A 125 -2.94 -12.90 1.74
CA SER A 125 -2.57 -13.24 0.37
C SER A 125 -3.75 -13.93 -0.32
N GLY A 126 -4.07 -13.51 -1.54
CA GLY A 126 -5.13 -14.13 -2.33
C GLY A 126 -4.73 -15.44 -3.03
N THR A 127 -3.44 -15.77 -3.05
CA THR A 127 -2.91 -16.91 -3.83
C THR A 127 -2.02 -17.84 -3.03
N GLU A 128 -1.66 -17.48 -1.80
CA GLU A 128 -0.69 -18.22 -0.98
C GLU A 128 -1.16 -18.25 0.48
N PRO A 129 -0.82 -19.28 1.27
CA PRO A 129 -1.25 -19.44 2.65
C PRO A 129 -0.48 -18.51 3.60
N TYR A 130 -0.58 -17.22 3.40
CA TYR A 130 0.04 -16.17 4.22
C TYR A 130 -0.90 -15.01 4.52
N VAL A 131 -0.65 -14.38 5.66
CA VAL A 131 -0.98 -12.97 5.91
C VAL A 131 0.29 -12.16 5.68
N ARG A 132 0.18 -11.04 4.96
CA ARG A 132 1.31 -10.18 4.61
C ARG A 132 1.28 -8.91 5.41
N ILE A 133 2.45 -8.51 5.89
CA ILE A 133 2.72 -7.26 6.59
C ILE A 133 3.52 -6.36 5.65
N TYR A 134 3.09 -5.14 5.48
CA TYR A 134 3.79 -4.08 4.76
C TYR A 134 3.93 -2.91 5.72
N ALA A 135 5.12 -2.35 5.82
CA ALA A 135 5.35 -1.21 6.71
C ALA A 135 6.38 -0.24 6.13
N GLU A 136 6.23 1.02 6.50
CA GLU A 136 7.17 2.09 6.22
C GLU A 136 7.30 2.96 7.47
N ALA A 137 8.51 3.13 7.95
CA ALA A 137 8.82 3.92 9.14
C ALA A 137 10.30 4.24 9.18
N ASP A 138 10.74 5.18 10.00
CA ASP A 138 12.15 5.43 10.25
C ASP A 138 12.80 4.22 10.96
N ASP A 139 12.12 3.65 11.95
CA ASP A 139 12.45 2.35 12.55
C ASP A 139 11.45 1.29 12.08
N VAL A 140 11.58 0.91 10.81
CA VAL A 140 10.66 -0.05 10.18
C VAL A 140 10.78 -1.45 10.77
N ASP A 141 11.96 -1.83 11.25
CA ASP A 141 12.19 -3.17 11.79
C ASP A 141 11.46 -3.34 13.14
N ALA A 142 11.44 -2.31 14.00
CA ALA A 142 10.65 -2.32 15.22
C ALA A 142 9.13 -2.35 14.94
N LEU A 143 8.66 -1.56 13.97
CA LEU A 143 7.25 -1.54 13.59
C LEU A 143 6.79 -2.90 13.03
N VAL A 144 7.61 -3.52 12.19
CA VAL A 144 7.32 -4.86 11.62
C VAL A 144 7.34 -5.93 12.69
N ALA A 145 8.30 -5.89 13.65
CA ALA A 145 8.34 -6.84 14.76
C ALA A 145 7.05 -6.75 15.59
N THR A 146 6.62 -5.55 15.94
CA THR A 146 5.34 -5.32 16.64
C THR A 146 4.15 -5.88 15.88
N ALA A 147 4.04 -5.58 14.59
CA ALA A 147 2.95 -6.08 13.75
C ALA A 147 2.99 -7.61 13.59
N ARG A 148 4.18 -8.20 13.48
CA ARG A 148 4.37 -9.66 13.40
C ARG A 148 3.86 -10.37 14.64
N ASP A 149 4.15 -9.85 15.83
CA ASP A 149 3.70 -10.45 17.08
C ASP A 149 2.17 -10.47 17.15
N VAL A 150 1.52 -9.36 16.79
CA VAL A 150 0.05 -9.26 16.74
C VAL A 150 -0.54 -10.22 15.70
N VAL A 151 0.04 -10.26 14.49
CA VAL A 151 -0.42 -11.17 13.42
C VAL A 151 -0.21 -12.62 13.82
N GLY A 152 0.93 -12.93 14.44
CA GLY A 152 1.23 -14.28 14.92
C GLY A 152 0.19 -14.77 15.93
N ALA A 153 -0.14 -13.95 16.93
CA ALA A 153 -1.18 -14.27 17.93
C ALA A 153 -2.55 -14.47 17.28
N ALA A 154 -2.97 -13.58 16.39
CA ALA A 154 -4.25 -13.70 15.70
C ALA A 154 -4.35 -14.95 14.83
N VAL A 155 -3.25 -15.35 14.17
CA VAL A 155 -3.20 -16.58 13.37
C VAL A 155 -3.22 -17.81 14.25
N GLU A 156 -2.50 -17.80 15.38
CA GLU A 156 -2.49 -18.92 16.34
C GLU A 156 -3.90 -19.16 16.92
N ASP A 157 -4.58 -18.11 17.34
CA ASP A 157 -5.94 -18.15 17.86
C ASP A 157 -6.94 -18.65 16.79
N ALA A 158 -6.77 -18.26 15.54
CA ALA A 158 -7.64 -18.66 14.43
C ALA A 158 -7.43 -20.12 13.99
N THR A 159 -6.32 -20.75 14.37
CA THR A 159 -5.97 -22.14 14.00
C THR A 159 -6.25 -23.16 15.10
N ASN A 160 -6.58 -22.71 16.31
CA ASN A 160 -6.95 -23.55 17.47
C ASN A 160 -8.48 -23.73 17.58
#